data_f75ff775a18cde0a0e7455bf3e716d9c
#
_entry.id   f75ff775a18cde0a0e7455bf3e716d9c
#
_cell.length_a   1.000
_cell.length_b   1.000
_cell.length_c   1.000
_cell.angle_alpha   90.00
_cell.angle_beta   90.00
_cell.angle_gamma   90.00
#
_symmetry.space_group_name_H-M   'P 1'
#
loop_
_entity.id
_entity.type
_entity.pdbx_description
1 polymer ?
#
loop_
_entity_poly.entity_id
_entity_poly.type
_entity_poly.pdbx_seq_one_letter_code
_entity_poly.pdbx_strand_id
1 'polypeptide(L)'
;MATFTEKSEYDKIEIIGDFKGVHVRKLNIVLKDGNPISSSFERYVLNPLLIDESGNFIDNPLTKEPDGVTDIPADVKAVCNLFWTTEVKDAYRTFLENELPSS
;
A
#
# COMPACT_ATOMS: atom_id res chain seq x y z
N MET A 1 -31.13 20.58 9.10
CA MET A 1 -29.78 20.75 8.51
C MET A 1 -29.24 19.41 8.08
N ALA A 2 -28.75 19.30 6.88
CA ALA A 2 -28.20 18.05 6.38
C ALA A 2 -26.86 17.72 7.10
N THR A 3 -26.68 16.46 7.42
CA THR A 3 -25.44 15.97 8.02
C THR A 3 -24.62 15.24 6.98
N PHE A 4 -23.40 15.71 6.75
CA PHE A 4 -22.47 15.06 5.84
C PHE A 4 -21.45 14.27 6.65
N THR A 5 -21.23 13.02 6.27
CA THR A 5 -20.23 12.17 6.88
C THR A 5 -19.42 11.49 5.78
N GLU A 6 -18.22 11.07 6.14
CA GLU A 6 -17.36 10.34 5.22
C GLU A 6 -16.99 9.01 5.84
N LYS A 7 -16.90 7.97 5.03
CA LYS A 7 -16.34 6.70 5.48
C LYS A 7 -15.44 6.14 4.40
N SER A 8 -14.50 5.33 4.82
CA SER A 8 -13.56 4.69 3.91
C SER A 8 -13.53 3.19 4.17
N GLU A 9 -13.46 2.43 3.09
CA GLU A 9 -13.38 0.97 3.13
C GLU A 9 -12.24 0.51 2.24
N TYR A 10 -11.49 -0.49 2.70
CA TYR A 10 -10.47 -1.13 1.89
C TYR A 10 -11.15 -2.30 1.19
N ASP A 11 -11.64 -2.04 -0.02
CA ASP A 11 -12.50 -2.99 -0.72
C ASP A 11 -11.74 -4.00 -1.58
N LYS A 12 -10.42 -3.81 -1.74
CA LYS A 12 -9.63 -4.72 -2.55
C LYS A 12 -8.17 -4.72 -2.12
N ILE A 13 -7.62 -5.91 -1.92
CA ILE A 13 -6.19 -6.11 -1.67
C ILE A 13 -5.75 -7.20 -2.64
N GLU A 14 -4.79 -6.88 -3.51
CA GLU A 14 -4.26 -7.83 -4.49
C GLU A 14 -2.77 -8.02 -4.31
N ILE A 15 -2.32 -9.26 -4.50
CA ILE A 15 -0.91 -9.61 -4.50
C ILE A 15 -0.54 -9.90 -5.94
N ILE A 16 0.43 -9.15 -6.47
CA ILE A 16 0.75 -9.18 -7.89
C ILE A 16 2.23 -9.46 -8.11
N GLY A 17 2.49 -10.39 -9.02
CA GLY A 17 3.82 -10.64 -9.54
C GLY A 17 4.71 -11.50 -8.65
N ASP A 18 5.91 -11.74 -9.14
CA ASP A 18 6.89 -12.59 -8.46
C ASP A 18 7.41 -11.99 -7.16
N PHE A 19 7.38 -10.66 -7.07
CA PHE A 19 7.88 -9.95 -5.90
C PHE A 19 6.77 -9.59 -4.92
N LYS A 20 5.57 -10.13 -5.14
CA LYS A 20 4.43 -9.98 -4.23
C LYS A 20 4.11 -8.51 -3.91
N GLY A 21 4.10 -7.66 -4.94
CA GLY A 21 3.62 -6.29 -4.78
C GLY A 21 2.18 -6.31 -4.28
N VAL A 22 1.87 -5.53 -3.26
CA VAL A 22 0.53 -5.49 -2.68
C VAL A 22 -0.18 -4.24 -3.16
N HIS A 23 -1.26 -4.42 -3.91
CA HIS A 23 -2.09 -3.34 -4.44
C HIS A 23 -3.30 -3.19 -3.56
N VAL A 24 -3.52 -1.99 -3.05
CA VAL A 24 -4.61 -1.68 -2.14
C VAL A 24 -5.55 -0.68 -2.81
N ARG A 25 -6.84 -0.98 -2.76
CA ARG A 25 -7.87 -0.06 -3.22
C ARG A 25 -8.74 0.36 -2.04
N LYS A 26 -8.90 1.66 -1.90
CA LYS A 26 -9.67 2.26 -0.83
C LYS A 26 -10.88 2.97 -1.45
N LEU A 27 -12.05 2.64 -0.99
CA LEU A 27 -13.30 3.28 -1.40
C LEU A 27 -13.66 4.35 -0.39
N ASN A 28 -13.73 5.59 -0.85
CA ASN A 28 -14.16 6.72 -0.04
C ASN A 28 -15.60 7.07 -0.39
N ILE A 29 -16.46 7.13 0.60
CA ILE A 29 -17.91 7.37 0.42
C ILE A 29 -18.30 8.61 1.20
N VAL A 30 -19.00 9.52 0.55
CA VAL A 30 -19.63 10.67 1.21
C VAL A 30 -21.12 10.36 1.40
N LEU A 31 -21.59 10.53 2.62
CA LEU A 31 -22.96 10.26 2.98
C LEU A 31 -23.65 11.57 3.37
N LYS A 32 -24.91 11.70 2.95
CA LYS A 32 -25.78 12.79 3.38
C LYS A 32 -26.96 12.19 4.12
N ASP A 33 -27.06 12.51 5.42
CA ASP A 33 -28.09 11.96 6.28
C ASP A 33 -28.15 10.42 6.25
N GLY A 34 -26.96 9.80 6.19
CA GLY A 34 -26.83 8.35 6.13
C GLY A 34 -26.94 7.72 4.75
N ASN A 35 -27.22 8.50 3.73
CA ASN A 35 -27.36 7.99 2.35
C ASN A 35 -26.15 8.32 1.50
N PRO A 36 -25.58 7.34 0.76
CA PRO A 36 -24.45 7.61 -0.10
C PRO A 36 -24.81 8.59 -1.22
N ILE A 37 -24.03 9.65 -1.40
CA ILE A 37 -24.26 10.64 -2.46
C ILE A 37 -23.10 10.73 -3.43
N SER A 38 -21.89 10.31 -3.01
CA SER A 38 -20.75 10.24 -3.91
C SER A 38 -19.75 9.23 -3.40
N SER A 39 -18.90 8.74 -4.29
CA SER A 39 -17.82 7.84 -3.93
C SER A 39 -16.63 8.05 -4.87
N SER A 40 -15.45 7.69 -4.38
CA SER A 40 -14.22 7.72 -5.18
C SER A 40 -13.30 6.59 -4.73
N PHE A 41 -12.39 6.22 -5.60
CA PHE A 41 -11.40 5.20 -5.29
C PHE A 41 -10.01 5.81 -5.20
N GLU A 42 -9.25 5.35 -4.22
CA GLU A 42 -7.82 5.60 -4.13
C GLU A 42 -7.09 4.27 -4.23
N ARG A 43 -5.97 4.26 -4.92
CA ARG A 43 -5.15 3.06 -5.07
C ARG A 43 -3.72 3.38 -4.72
N TYR A 44 -3.06 2.44 -4.06
CA TYR A 44 -1.62 2.53 -3.84
C TYR A 44 -0.99 1.15 -3.88
N VAL A 45 0.32 1.13 -4.03
CA VAL A 45 1.10 -0.10 -4.13
C VAL A 45 2.15 -0.11 -3.03
N LEU A 46 2.28 -1.26 -2.38
CA LEU A 46 3.32 -1.49 -1.38
C LEU A 46 4.31 -2.51 -1.92
N ASN A 47 5.59 -2.20 -1.82
CA ASN A 47 6.66 -3.08 -2.25
C ASN A 47 7.45 -3.59 -1.05
N PRO A 48 8.07 -4.79 -1.16
CA PRO A 48 8.80 -5.39 -0.03
C PRO A 48 9.97 -4.57 0.48
N LEU A 49 10.64 -3.84 -0.41
CA LEU A 49 11.81 -3.04 -0.06
C LEU A 49 11.62 -1.61 -0.51
N LEU A 50 12.25 -0.70 0.21
CA LEU A 50 12.35 0.71 -0.14
C LEU A 50 13.83 1.07 -0.26
N ILE A 51 14.11 2.19 -0.92
CA ILE A 51 15.46 2.73 -1.00
C ILE A 51 15.50 3.96 -0.09
N ASP A 52 16.44 3.96 0.88
CA ASP A 52 16.57 5.07 1.81
C ASP A 52 17.35 6.25 1.17
N GLU A 53 17.53 7.31 1.93
CA GLU A 53 18.21 8.51 1.46
C GLU A 53 19.68 8.27 1.07
N SER A 54 20.29 7.25 1.65
CA SER A 54 21.66 6.86 1.36
C SER A 54 21.78 5.89 0.19
N GLY A 55 20.66 5.49 -0.41
CA GLY A 55 20.65 4.55 -1.52
C GLY A 55 20.66 3.09 -1.11
N ASN A 56 20.47 2.79 0.16
CA ASN A 56 20.43 1.42 0.68
C ASN A 56 19.03 0.84 0.60
N PHE A 57 18.93 -0.47 0.37
CA PHE A 57 17.66 -1.16 0.42
C PHE A 57 17.29 -1.48 1.87
N ILE A 58 16.09 -1.09 2.23
CA ILE A 58 15.54 -1.35 3.57
C ILE A 58 14.19 -2.03 3.45
N ASP A 59 13.81 -2.78 4.47
CA ASP A 59 12.47 -3.37 4.53
C ASP A 59 11.43 -2.26 4.60
N ASN A 60 10.30 -2.45 3.91
CA ASN A 60 9.20 -1.51 4.00
C ASN A 60 8.63 -1.54 5.41
N PRO A 61 8.69 -0.44 6.17
CA PRO A 61 8.23 -0.41 7.56
C PRO A 61 6.72 -0.47 7.71
N LEU A 62 5.96 -0.29 6.62
CA LEU A 62 4.49 -0.36 6.62
C LEU A 62 3.87 0.57 7.67
N THR A 63 4.30 1.82 7.72
CA THR A 63 3.81 2.77 8.72
C THR A 63 2.64 3.58 8.23
N LYS A 64 2.83 4.37 7.17
CA LYS A 64 1.82 5.30 6.67
C LYS A 64 1.46 5.01 5.23
N GLU A 65 0.22 5.34 4.87
CA GLU A 65 -0.22 5.37 3.48
C GLU A 65 0.47 6.52 2.73
N PRO A 66 0.33 6.60 1.40
CA PRO A 66 0.99 7.67 0.63
C PRO A 66 0.66 9.10 1.06
N ASP A 67 -0.45 9.29 1.79
CA ASP A 67 -0.81 10.62 2.34
C ASP A 67 0.14 11.07 3.47
N GLY A 68 0.94 10.14 4.01
CA GLY A 68 1.87 10.44 5.09
C GLY A 68 1.22 10.60 6.47
N VAL A 69 -0.09 10.41 6.59
CA VAL A 69 -0.87 10.65 7.81
C VAL A 69 -1.61 9.41 8.27
N THR A 70 -2.30 8.72 7.36
CA THR A 70 -3.12 7.56 7.69
C THR A 70 -2.25 6.32 7.90
N ASP A 71 -2.46 5.63 9.01
CA ASP A 71 -1.76 4.37 9.26
C ASP A 71 -2.23 3.29 8.30
N ILE A 72 -1.29 2.46 7.82
CA ILE A 72 -1.62 1.31 7.00
C ILE A 72 -2.44 0.33 7.86
N PRO A 73 -3.61 -0.14 7.37
CA PRO A 73 -4.46 -1.05 8.15
C PRO A 73 -3.75 -2.33 8.56
N ALA A 74 -4.13 -2.86 9.71
CA ALA A 74 -3.56 -4.10 10.24
C ALA A 74 -3.70 -5.28 9.27
N ASP A 75 -4.83 -5.37 8.56
CA ASP A 75 -5.08 -6.43 7.59
C ASP A 75 -4.10 -6.35 6.41
N VAL A 76 -3.83 -5.15 5.94
CA VAL A 76 -2.86 -4.92 4.85
C VAL A 76 -1.46 -5.29 5.31
N LYS A 77 -1.08 -4.88 6.52
CA LYS A 77 0.23 -5.24 7.08
C LYS A 77 0.37 -6.75 7.21
N ALA A 78 -0.67 -7.44 7.65
CA ALA A 78 -0.66 -8.89 7.81
C ALA A 78 -0.45 -9.59 6.47
N VAL A 79 -1.13 -9.14 5.41
CA VAL A 79 -0.95 -9.68 4.06
C VAL A 79 0.49 -9.47 3.59
N CYS A 80 1.02 -8.27 3.74
CA CYS A 80 2.40 -7.97 3.35
C CYS A 80 3.39 -8.87 4.09
N ASN A 81 3.25 -8.99 5.40
CA ASN A 81 4.16 -9.78 6.21
C ASN A 81 4.09 -11.28 5.88
N LEU A 82 2.91 -11.76 5.49
CA LEU A 82 2.73 -13.15 5.10
C LEU A 82 3.47 -13.49 3.81
N PHE A 83 3.40 -12.60 2.81
CA PHE A 83 3.95 -12.87 1.48
C PHE A 83 5.38 -12.35 1.28
N TRP A 84 5.82 -11.38 2.05
CA TRP A 84 7.16 -10.81 1.93
C TRP A 84 8.18 -11.60 2.75
N THR A 85 8.48 -12.80 2.27
CA THR A 85 9.48 -13.66 2.89
C THR A 85 10.89 -13.15 2.56
N THR A 86 11.89 -13.68 3.25
CA THR A 86 13.30 -13.37 2.95
C THR A 86 13.62 -13.67 1.48
N GLU A 87 13.10 -14.77 0.96
CA GLU A 87 13.32 -15.17 -0.44
C GLU A 87 12.76 -14.14 -1.41
N VAL A 88 11.54 -13.63 -1.14
CA VAL A 88 10.90 -12.61 -1.97
C VAL A 88 11.69 -11.31 -1.91
N LYS A 89 12.12 -10.90 -0.72
CA LYS A 89 12.90 -9.67 -0.55
C LYS A 89 14.24 -9.74 -1.26
N ASP A 90 14.92 -10.88 -1.17
CA ASP A 90 16.21 -11.09 -1.84
C ASP A 90 16.05 -11.06 -3.35
N ALA A 91 15.02 -11.71 -3.89
CA ALA A 91 14.72 -11.70 -5.30
C ALA A 91 14.42 -10.28 -5.80
N TYR A 92 13.66 -9.52 -5.03
CA TYR A 92 13.33 -8.15 -5.38
C TYR A 92 14.57 -7.25 -5.34
N ARG A 93 15.43 -7.43 -4.35
CA ARG A 93 16.70 -6.70 -4.27
C ARG A 93 17.56 -6.97 -5.51
N THR A 94 17.71 -8.22 -5.90
CA THR A 94 18.47 -8.60 -7.09
C THR A 94 17.88 -7.95 -8.34
N PHE A 95 16.56 -7.98 -8.47
CA PHE A 95 15.86 -7.33 -9.59
C PHE A 95 16.17 -5.83 -9.63
N LEU A 96 16.06 -5.14 -8.50
CA LEU A 96 16.32 -3.70 -8.42
C LEU A 96 17.77 -3.36 -8.74
N GLU A 97 18.73 -4.17 -8.26
CA GLU A 97 20.14 -3.97 -8.53
C GLU A 97 20.45 -4.09 -10.02
N ASN A 98 19.75 -5.00 -10.72
CA ASN A 98 19.94 -5.20 -12.16
C ASN A 98 19.23 -4.11 -12.99
N GLU A 99 18.15 -3.53 -12.48
CA GLU A 99 17.39 -2.51 -13.19
C GLU A 99 17.96 -1.10 -12.99
N LEU A 100 18.67 -0.87 -11.88
CA LEU A 100 19.25 0.43 -11.60
C LEU A 100 20.52 0.64 -12.44
N PRO A 101 20.71 1.83 -13.01
CA PRO A 101 21.92 2.09 -13.78
C PRO A 101 23.15 2.02 -12.89
N SER A 102 24.18 1.36 -13.40
CA SER A 102 25.48 1.35 -12.73
C SER A 102 26.09 2.73 -12.82
N SER A 103 26.44 3.28 -11.71
CA SER A 103 27.14 4.55 -11.68
C SER A 103 28.65 4.34 -11.64
#